data_19c4bda1cca2d4e31cb43301ad09a4de
#
_entry.id   19c4bda1cca2d4e31cb43301ad09a4de
#
_cell.length_a   1.000
_cell.length_b   1.000
_cell.length_c   1.000
_cell.angle_alpha   90.00
_cell.angle_beta   90.00
_cell.angle_gamma   90.00
#
_symmetry.space_group_name_H-M   'P 1'
#
loop_
_entity.id
_entity.type
_entity.pdbx_description
1 polymer ?
#
loop_
_entity_poly.entity_id
_entity_poly.type
_entity_poly.pdbx_seq_one_letter_code
_entity_poly.pdbx_strand_id
1 'polypeptide(L)'
;MDFSEMKLPEPGEQTEAERAYTRWYTQLPQERKARIFADMFQFGLDSVKYNAKKKNPFLTDAEATLRFIELHFKQDYSPEMFDFITKKMEERAEKEWKARFKAMKKALGWSHDDIAQFIGAENGNSIKSSLARKIPAFAKLAICVFEKSQKADV
;
A
#
# COMPACT_ATOMS: atom_id res chain seq x y z
N MET A 1 30.21 -18.40 -18.59
CA MET A 1 29.21 -18.31 -19.68
C MET A 1 29.35 -16.93 -20.27
N ASP A 2 29.69 -16.88 -21.53
CA ASP A 2 29.79 -15.61 -22.29
C ASP A 2 28.41 -15.24 -22.81
N PHE A 3 27.87 -14.14 -22.36
CA PHE A 3 26.54 -13.64 -22.77
C PHE A 3 26.60 -12.70 -23.98
N SER A 4 27.79 -12.48 -24.57
CA SER A 4 28.02 -11.55 -25.68
C SER A 4 27.37 -11.97 -27.01
N GLU A 5 26.98 -13.25 -27.14
CA GLU A 5 26.34 -13.79 -28.34
C GLU A 5 24.82 -13.98 -28.21
N MET A 6 24.22 -13.57 -27.09
CA MET A 6 22.77 -13.73 -26.87
C MET A 6 22.04 -12.67 -27.71
N LYS A 7 21.60 -13.02 -28.93
CA LYS A 7 20.69 -12.18 -29.70
C LYS A 7 19.37 -12.06 -28.98
N LEU A 8 19.02 -10.84 -28.60
CA LEU A 8 17.66 -10.55 -28.13
C LEU A 8 16.69 -10.80 -29.29
N PRO A 9 15.55 -11.47 -29.05
CA PRO A 9 14.53 -11.68 -30.09
C PRO A 9 14.02 -10.35 -30.61
N GLU A 10 13.73 -10.28 -31.91
CA GLU A 10 13.08 -9.13 -32.53
C GLU A 10 11.75 -8.81 -31.85
N PRO A 11 11.36 -7.53 -31.73
CA PRO A 11 10.08 -7.15 -31.16
C PRO A 11 8.92 -7.88 -31.88
N GLY A 12 8.19 -8.73 -31.15
CA GLY A 12 7.10 -9.54 -31.65
C GLY A 12 7.43 -11.01 -31.94
N GLU A 13 8.71 -11.42 -31.92
CA GLU A 13 9.09 -12.83 -31.96
C GLU A 13 9.10 -13.44 -30.57
N GLN A 14 8.31 -14.48 -30.40
CA GLN A 14 8.34 -15.27 -29.17
C GLN A 14 9.62 -16.11 -29.10
N THR A 15 10.31 -16.04 -27.99
CA THR A 15 11.42 -16.92 -27.69
C THR A 15 10.95 -18.38 -27.58
N GLU A 16 11.86 -19.34 -27.70
CA GLU A 16 11.53 -20.76 -27.52
C GLU A 16 10.96 -21.02 -26.10
N ALA A 17 11.51 -20.35 -25.09
CA ALA A 17 11.01 -20.42 -23.72
C ALA A 17 9.57 -19.91 -23.59
N GLU A 18 9.23 -18.79 -24.24
CA GLU A 18 7.86 -18.25 -24.25
C GLU A 18 6.89 -19.17 -24.98
N ARG A 19 7.30 -19.76 -26.09
CA ARG A 19 6.48 -20.77 -26.81
C ARG A 19 6.26 -22.01 -25.96
N ALA A 20 7.29 -22.50 -25.27
CA ALA A 20 7.19 -23.63 -24.36
C ALA A 20 6.27 -23.32 -23.18
N TYR A 21 6.41 -22.13 -22.58
CA TYR A 21 5.52 -21.65 -21.51
C TYR A 21 4.08 -21.54 -21.99
N THR A 22 3.84 -20.95 -23.16
CA THR A 22 2.49 -20.79 -23.74
C THR A 22 1.83 -22.14 -23.95
N ARG A 23 2.57 -23.13 -24.53
CA ARG A 23 2.07 -24.50 -24.70
C ARG A 23 1.72 -25.16 -23.38
N TRP A 24 2.61 -25.07 -22.40
CA TRP A 24 2.36 -25.60 -21.06
C TRP A 24 1.14 -24.93 -20.40
N TYR A 25 1.07 -23.61 -20.42
CA TYR A 25 0.00 -22.86 -19.80
C TYR A 25 -1.37 -23.15 -20.43
N THR A 26 -1.43 -23.26 -21.77
CA THR A 26 -2.70 -23.57 -22.45
C THR A 26 -3.28 -24.93 -22.09
N GLN A 27 -2.42 -25.90 -21.73
CA GLN A 27 -2.84 -27.26 -21.33
C GLN A 27 -3.30 -27.35 -19.88
N LEU A 28 -3.09 -26.33 -19.05
CA LEU A 28 -3.49 -26.36 -17.65
C LEU A 28 -5.01 -26.30 -17.48
N PRO A 29 -5.56 -26.98 -16.45
CA PRO A 29 -6.94 -26.77 -16.02
C PRO A 29 -7.21 -25.30 -15.66
N GLN A 30 -8.46 -24.84 -15.85
CA GLN A 30 -8.85 -23.45 -15.59
C GLN A 30 -8.58 -23.00 -14.15
N GLU A 31 -8.82 -23.87 -13.17
CA GLU A 31 -8.52 -23.59 -11.76
C GLU A 31 -7.04 -23.28 -11.52
N ARG A 32 -6.16 -24.03 -12.21
CA ARG A 32 -4.72 -23.83 -12.08
C ARG A 32 -4.26 -22.54 -12.77
N LYS A 33 -4.86 -22.22 -13.92
CA LYS A 33 -4.64 -20.92 -14.59
C LYS A 33 -5.06 -19.76 -13.71
N ALA A 34 -6.25 -19.83 -13.10
CA ALA A 34 -6.76 -18.81 -12.19
C ALA A 34 -5.83 -18.61 -10.98
N ARG A 35 -5.31 -19.72 -10.42
CA ARG A 35 -4.36 -19.64 -9.29
C ARG A 35 -3.04 -18.99 -9.70
N ILE A 36 -2.46 -19.39 -10.83
CA ILE A 36 -1.23 -18.76 -11.34
C ILE A 36 -1.45 -17.25 -11.56
N PHE A 37 -2.58 -16.86 -12.16
CA PHE A 37 -2.91 -15.45 -12.35
C PHE A 37 -3.02 -14.72 -11.01
N ALA A 38 -3.71 -15.29 -10.03
CA ALA A 38 -3.85 -14.70 -8.70
C ALA A 38 -2.48 -14.53 -8.01
N ASP A 39 -1.61 -15.53 -8.08
CA ASP A 39 -0.27 -15.50 -7.51
C ASP A 39 0.60 -14.42 -8.20
N MET A 40 0.55 -14.31 -9.52
CA MET A 40 1.25 -13.27 -10.28
C MET A 40 0.73 -11.86 -9.94
N PHE A 41 -0.59 -11.70 -9.85
CA PHE A 41 -1.20 -10.44 -9.45
C PHE A 41 -0.78 -10.04 -8.03
N GLN A 42 -0.81 -10.98 -7.09
CA GLN A 42 -0.38 -10.75 -5.72
C GLN A 42 1.10 -10.37 -5.66
N PHE A 43 1.96 -11.07 -6.40
CA PHE A 43 3.38 -10.73 -6.49
C PHE A 43 3.61 -9.31 -7.05
N GLY A 44 2.89 -8.92 -8.09
CA GLY A 44 2.94 -7.57 -8.65
C GLY A 44 2.51 -6.52 -7.64
N LEU A 45 1.40 -6.75 -6.95
CA LEU A 45 0.89 -5.89 -5.89
C LEU A 45 1.91 -5.72 -4.76
N ASP A 46 2.47 -6.83 -4.27
CA ASP A 46 3.44 -6.80 -3.17
C ASP A 46 4.75 -6.11 -3.56
N SER A 47 5.21 -6.30 -4.81
CA SER A 47 6.38 -5.62 -5.35
C SER A 47 6.20 -4.10 -5.42
N VAL A 48 5.05 -3.62 -5.89
CA VAL A 48 4.76 -2.18 -5.95
C VAL A 48 4.59 -1.60 -4.55
N LYS A 49 3.90 -2.32 -3.65
CA LYS A 49 3.77 -1.92 -2.23
C LYS A 49 5.13 -1.82 -1.55
N TYR A 50 6.00 -2.80 -1.76
CA TYR A 50 7.35 -2.79 -1.22
C TYR A 50 8.14 -1.56 -1.72
N ASN A 51 8.13 -1.30 -3.02
CA ASN A 51 8.83 -0.17 -3.61
C ASN A 51 8.25 1.18 -3.15
N ALA A 52 6.92 1.29 -3.04
CA ALA A 52 6.26 2.47 -2.51
C ALA A 52 6.66 2.74 -1.05
N LYS A 53 6.65 1.69 -0.20
CA LYS A 53 7.05 1.78 1.21
C LYS A 53 8.56 1.99 1.38
N LYS A 54 9.39 1.51 0.46
CA LYS A 54 10.84 1.82 0.47
C LYS A 54 11.10 3.31 0.26
N LYS A 55 10.31 3.97 -0.60
CA LYS A 55 10.38 5.43 -0.82
C LYS A 55 9.73 6.22 0.31
N ASN A 56 8.63 5.72 0.85
CA ASN A 56 7.92 6.31 1.99
C ASN A 56 7.48 5.21 2.97
N PRO A 57 8.30 4.91 4.00
CA PRO A 57 8.04 3.83 4.95
C PRO A 57 6.74 4.01 5.77
N PHE A 58 6.17 5.20 5.75
CA PHE A 58 4.99 5.55 6.55
C PHE A 58 3.66 5.38 5.82
N LEU A 59 3.69 5.04 4.53
CA LEU A 59 2.47 4.75 3.78
C LEU A 59 1.68 3.63 4.45
N THR A 60 0.37 3.81 4.52
CA THR A 60 -0.56 2.73 4.86
C THR A 60 -0.62 1.69 3.75
N ASP A 61 -1.14 0.51 4.05
CA ASP A 61 -1.34 -0.53 3.03
C ASP A 61 -2.35 -0.10 1.96
N ALA A 62 -3.37 0.63 2.36
CA ALA A 62 -4.37 1.18 1.43
C ALA A 62 -3.76 2.24 0.50
N GLU A 63 -2.93 3.16 1.02
CA GLU A 63 -2.21 4.15 0.19
C GLU A 63 -1.25 3.47 -0.79
N ALA A 64 -0.52 2.44 -0.35
CA ALA A 64 0.37 1.67 -1.22
C ALA A 64 -0.40 0.87 -2.28
N THR A 65 -1.58 0.33 -1.94
CA THR A 65 -2.47 -0.36 -2.88
C THR A 65 -3.05 0.60 -3.91
N LEU A 66 -3.44 1.81 -3.49
CA LEU A 66 -3.92 2.84 -4.42
C LEU A 66 -2.83 3.18 -5.46
N ARG A 67 -1.58 3.29 -5.03
CA ARG A 67 -0.44 3.50 -5.96
C ARG A 67 -0.32 2.39 -7.00
N PHE A 68 -0.54 1.14 -6.62
CA PHE A 68 -0.55 0.02 -7.56
C PHE A 68 -1.67 0.15 -8.58
N ILE A 69 -2.88 0.48 -8.12
CA ILE A 69 -4.06 0.68 -9.00
C ILE A 69 -3.82 1.86 -9.96
N GLU A 70 -3.29 2.97 -9.47
CA GLU A 70 -2.95 4.14 -10.27
C GLU A 70 -1.96 3.82 -11.39
N LEU A 71 -0.92 3.03 -11.09
CA LEU A 71 0.15 2.71 -12.02
C LEU A 71 -0.28 1.73 -13.12
N HIS A 72 -1.13 0.76 -12.78
CA HIS A 72 -1.39 -0.36 -13.68
C HIS A 72 -2.80 -0.38 -14.26
N PHE A 73 -3.78 0.23 -13.60
CA PHE A 73 -5.20 0.06 -13.96
C PHE A 73 -5.96 1.36 -14.15
N LYS A 74 -5.35 2.52 -13.94
CA LYS A 74 -6.04 3.80 -14.06
C LYS A 74 -6.72 3.99 -15.42
N GLN A 75 -6.09 3.48 -16.48
CA GLN A 75 -6.59 3.60 -17.85
C GLN A 75 -7.73 2.61 -18.18
N ASP A 76 -7.86 1.54 -17.37
CA ASP A 76 -8.84 0.48 -17.58
C ASP A 76 -10.20 0.80 -16.91
N TYR A 77 -10.24 1.81 -16.06
CA TYR A 77 -11.45 2.23 -15.35
C TYR A 77 -12.04 3.51 -15.93
N SER A 78 -13.39 3.61 -15.90
CA SER A 78 -14.04 4.90 -16.13
C SER A 78 -13.64 5.89 -15.01
N PRO A 79 -13.68 7.22 -15.28
CA PRO A 79 -13.40 8.23 -14.27
C PRO A 79 -14.22 8.03 -12.98
N GLU A 80 -15.51 7.74 -13.11
CA GLU A 80 -16.41 7.53 -11.98
C GLU A 80 -16.03 6.29 -11.16
N MET A 81 -15.64 5.21 -11.83
CA MET A 81 -15.19 4.00 -11.16
C MET A 81 -13.84 4.24 -10.45
N PHE A 82 -12.94 4.95 -11.09
CA PHE A 82 -11.65 5.28 -10.49
C PHE A 82 -11.82 6.18 -9.25
N ASP A 83 -12.69 7.18 -9.32
CA ASP A 83 -13.03 8.05 -8.17
C ASP A 83 -13.64 7.24 -7.02
N PHE A 84 -14.53 6.31 -7.34
CA PHE A 84 -15.13 5.41 -6.33
C PHE A 84 -14.05 4.56 -5.64
N ILE A 85 -13.14 3.95 -6.41
CA ILE A 85 -12.03 3.15 -5.88
C ILE A 85 -11.13 4.02 -5.00
N THR A 86 -10.75 5.21 -5.47
CA THR A 86 -9.91 6.16 -4.75
C THR A 86 -10.53 6.51 -3.40
N LYS A 87 -11.80 6.88 -3.39
CA LYS A 87 -12.55 7.17 -2.16
C LYS A 87 -12.55 6.01 -1.19
N LYS A 88 -12.76 4.78 -1.68
CA LYS A 88 -12.74 3.58 -0.84
C LYS A 88 -11.36 3.29 -0.26
N MET A 89 -10.30 3.50 -1.02
CA MET A 89 -8.93 3.35 -0.53
C MET A 89 -8.57 4.44 0.50
N GLU A 90 -9.00 5.67 0.30
CA GLU A 90 -8.83 6.75 1.28
C GLU A 90 -9.58 6.46 2.59
N GLU A 91 -10.82 5.97 2.53
CA GLU A 91 -11.57 5.54 3.72
C GLU A 91 -10.84 4.42 4.48
N ARG A 92 -10.22 3.49 3.75
CA ARG A 92 -9.42 2.41 4.34
C ARG A 92 -8.12 2.93 4.94
N ALA A 93 -7.40 3.78 4.23
CA ALA A 93 -6.19 4.43 4.73
C ALA A 93 -6.46 5.20 6.04
N GLU A 94 -7.59 5.90 6.10
CA GLU A 94 -7.99 6.63 7.30
C GLU A 94 -8.24 5.69 8.50
N LYS A 95 -8.83 4.52 8.27
CA LYS A 95 -9.00 3.49 9.31
C LYS A 95 -7.63 2.96 9.80
N GLU A 96 -6.70 2.74 8.88
CA GLU A 96 -5.35 2.29 9.22
C GLU A 96 -4.60 3.38 10.02
N TRP A 97 -4.70 4.65 9.65
CA TRP A 97 -4.13 5.76 10.41
C TRP A 97 -4.73 5.87 11.82
N LYS A 98 -6.05 5.71 11.97
CA LYS A 98 -6.72 5.68 13.28
C LYS A 98 -6.24 4.52 14.15
N ALA A 99 -6.03 3.34 13.58
CA ALA A 99 -5.49 2.19 14.29
C ALA A 99 -4.05 2.44 14.78
N ARG A 100 -3.18 2.99 13.91
CA ARG A 100 -1.80 3.38 14.27
C ARG A 100 -1.77 4.44 15.37
N PHE A 101 -2.63 5.46 15.29
CA PHE A 101 -2.77 6.47 16.34
C PHE A 101 -3.17 5.86 17.67
N LYS A 102 -4.17 4.96 17.67
CA LYS A 102 -4.61 4.25 18.88
C LYS A 102 -3.47 3.40 19.48
N ALA A 103 -2.69 2.73 18.64
CA ALA A 103 -1.55 1.94 19.08
C ALA A 103 -0.47 2.83 19.73
N MET A 104 -0.08 3.93 19.08
CA MET A 104 0.85 4.92 19.62
C MET A 104 0.38 5.46 20.96
N LYS A 105 -0.87 5.91 21.04
CA LYS A 105 -1.47 6.45 22.28
C LYS A 105 -1.42 5.42 23.42
N LYS A 106 -1.75 4.16 23.12
CA LYS A 106 -1.68 3.07 24.10
C LYS A 106 -0.26 2.81 24.60
N ALA A 107 0.70 2.79 23.67
CA ALA A 107 2.11 2.56 24.01
C ALA A 107 2.71 3.67 24.87
N LEU A 108 2.30 4.92 24.66
CA LEU A 108 2.71 6.07 25.44
C LEU A 108 1.92 6.22 26.78
N GLY A 109 0.87 5.44 26.99
CA GLY A 109 0.00 5.59 28.15
C GLY A 109 -0.83 6.88 28.15
N TRP A 110 -0.96 7.55 27.00
CA TRP A 110 -1.60 8.86 26.91
C TRP A 110 -3.12 8.78 26.80
N SER A 111 -3.80 9.70 27.48
CA SER A 111 -5.22 10.01 27.30
C SER A 111 -5.42 11.04 26.16
N HIS A 112 -6.66 11.40 25.86
CA HIS A 112 -6.93 12.52 24.95
C HIS A 112 -6.67 13.88 25.62
N ASP A 113 -6.80 13.94 26.95
CA ASP A 113 -6.52 15.15 27.71
C ASP A 113 -5.02 15.44 27.77
N ASP A 114 -4.17 14.41 27.90
CA ASP A 114 -2.71 14.56 27.80
C ASP A 114 -2.30 15.13 26.44
N ILE A 115 -2.91 14.62 25.36
CA ILE A 115 -2.66 15.12 24.01
C ILE A 115 -3.14 16.57 23.86
N ALA A 116 -4.33 16.90 24.40
CA ALA A 116 -4.86 18.25 24.37
C ALA A 116 -3.92 19.22 25.08
N GLN A 117 -3.45 18.85 26.27
CA GLN A 117 -2.48 19.65 27.03
C GLN A 117 -1.18 19.85 26.22
N PHE A 118 -0.65 18.80 25.61
CA PHE A 118 0.60 18.84 24.86
C PHE A 118 0.53 19.79 23.63
N ILE A 119 -0.61 19.81 22.93
CA ILE A 119 -0.78 20.64 21.72
C ILE A 119 -1.46 22.00 22.00
N GLY A 120 -1.75 22.31 23.25
CA GLY A 120 -2.43 23.55 23.64
C GLY A 120 -3.91 23.61 23.23
N ALA A 121 -4.59 22.45 23.12
CA ALA A 121 -6.02 22.40 22.86
C ALA A 121 -6.83 22.54 24.16
N GLU A 122 -8.07 23.02 24.07
CA GLU A 122 -8.92 23.29 25.24
C GLU A 122 -9.19 22.07 26.09
N ASN A 123 -9.44 20.89 25.47
CA ASN A 123 -9.76 19.65 26.17
C ASN A 123 -9.65 18.43 25.25
N GLY A 124 -9.65 17.24 25.85
CA GLY A 124 -9.57 15.96 25.15
C GLY A 124 -10.78 15.64 24.26
N ASN A 125 -11.95 16.21 24.52
CA ASN A 125 -13.13 16.02 23.66
C ASN A 125 -12.95 16.72 22.30
N SER A 126 -12.30 17.87 22.27
CA SER A 126 -11.91 18.56 21.03
C SER A 126 -11.00 17.66 20.17
N ILE A 127 -9.99 17.03 20.79
CA ILE A 127 -9.11 16.06 20.15
C ILE A 127 -9.89 14.86 19.64
N LYS A 128 -10.73 14.25 20.47
CA LYS A 128 -11.55 13.09 20.12
C LYS A 128 -12.46 13.40 18.91
N SER A 129 -13.09 14.57 18.89
CA SER A 129 -13.96 15.01 17.80
C SER A 129 -13.20 15.24 16.51
N SER A 130 -12.01 15.83 16.58
CA SER A 130 -11.12 16.02 15.42
C SER A 130 -10.69 14.68 14.83
N LEU A 131 -10.22 13.77 15.67
CA LEU A 131 -9.77 12.43 15.26
C LEU A 131 -10.90 11.53 14.74
N ALA A 132 -12.15 11.75 15.19
CA ALA A 132 -13.30 11.00 14.69
C ALA A 132 -13.56 11.25 13.21
N ARG A 133 -13.33 12.46 12.73
CA ARG A 133 -13.50 12.85 11.30
C ARG A 133 -12.35 12.33 10.46
N LYS A 134 -11.18 12.90 10.61
CA LYS A 134 -9.96 12.55 9.86
C LYS A 134 -8.74 12.75 10.75
N ILE A 135 -7.73 11.87 10.63
CA ILE A 135 -6.47 12.06 11.36
C ILE A 135 -5.76 13.28 10.80
N PRO A 136 -5.53 14.34 11.61
CA PRO A 136 -4.85 15.54 11.15
C PRO A 136 -3.37 15.29 10.86
N ALA A 137 -2.77 16.16 10.04
CA ALA A 137 -1.39 16.00 9.58
C ALA A 137 -0.39 15.92 10.75
N PHE A 138 -0.58 16.71 11.81
CA PHE A 138 0.30 16.67 12.99
C PHE A 138 0.24 15.30 13.69
N ALA A 139 -0.95 14.68 13.78
CA ALA A 139 -1.09 13.38 14.39
C ALA A 139 -0.45 12.27 13.51
N LYS A 140 -0.55 12.38 12.18
CA LYS A 140 0.20 11.49 11.27
C LYS A 140 1.71 11.64 11.46
N LEU A 141 2.21 12.88 11.57
CA LEU A 141 3.63 13.13 11.85
C LEU A 141 4.05 12.52 13.18
N ALA A 142 3.28 12.71 14.25
CA ALA A 142 3.57 12.13 15.56
C ALA A 142 3.64 10.59 15.51
N ILE A 143 2.71 9.95 14.81
CA ILE A 143 2.74 8.50 14.57
C ILE A 143 4.04 8.09 13.87
N CYS A 144 4.41 8.80 12.80
CA CYS A 144 5.62 8.49 12.03
C CYS A 144 6.89 8.61 12.87
N VAL A 145 6.99 9.67 13.68
CA VAL A 145 8.14 9.89 14.60
C VAL A 145 8.19 8.78 15.64
N PHE A 146 7.06 8.46 16.27
CA PHE A 146 6.96 7.37 17.24
C PHE A 146 7.39 6.02 16.65
N GLU A 147 6.87 5.65 15.49
CA GLU A 147 7.21 4.38 14.84
C GLU A 147 8.68 4.31 14.42
N LYS A 148 9.28 5.45 14.07
CA LYS A 148 10.70 5.54 13.73
C LYS A 148 11.57 5.38 14.97
N SER A 149 11.21 5.99 16.11
CA SER A 149 11.95 5.84 17.36
C SER A 149 11.95 4.40 17.85
N GLN A 150 10.79 3.74 17.82
CA GLN A 150 10.67 2.33 18.21
C GLN A 150 11.55 1.37 17.39
N LYS A 151 11.85 1.73 16.14
CA LYS A 151 12.72 0.92 15.26
C LYS A 151 14.22 1.21 15.47
N ALA A 152 14.56 2.33 16.08
CA ALA A 152 15.94 2.69 16.37
C ALA A 152 16.46 2.04 17.67
N ASP A 153 15.53 1.57 18.52
CA ASP A 153 15.84 0.94 19.82
C ASP A 153 15.97 -0.60 19.70
N VAL A 154 15.88 -1.17 18.49
CA VAL A 154 16.06 -2.60 18.18
C VAL A 154 17.30 -2.81 17.32
#